data_03abd58499933fc728b7966233a5a85b
#
_entry.id   03abd58499933fc728b7966233a5a85b
#
_cell.length_a   1.000
_cell.length_b   1.000
_cell.length_c   1.000
_cell.angle_alpha   90.00
_cell.angle_beta   90.00
_cell.angle_gamma   90.00
#
_symmetry.space_group_name_H-M   'P 1'
#
loop_
_entity.id
_entity.type
_entity.pdbx_description
1 polymer ?
#
loop_
_entity_poly.entity_id
_entity_poly.type
_entity_poly.pdbx_seq_one_letter_code
_entity_poly.pdbx_strand_id
1 'polypeptide(L)'
;MYLETFGLRESPFGETPDLRFACLFTREREILAHVEYELGSTATGAMLITAEAGMGKSLLCMLIEADAADHGVTATRHTADDYAQGTVAWLRSMYAGFGLPLPLSAEANTEDHLVDGLAAGLGRLAHHVDKRFLLILDDADALSDSHLDDIDRLMAGCEKQGTSFHLVLSGAPSLRDRLSAHDKPALADRIRSRLPLAALNAEESERYVRHRLHVAGTSRMPFSRLGLRSLRDDGKGNPQRLNALAHRALERAAERGEQSIGERALGFVAREVLPQYARYWLRRYRKALLLVGGLAILLFVGGTATWFLSGRSPSRPKNLVTATPDQALAKFKDALPPGDIGKLRVWGELLARWQVTSKETSVTNAIHCDATIFPGLACVSGRGSLDQLRRFDRPMVLELDEANGNQQVLMVGVGDEAVRLYLGGKYVELTRDAFSHIWNGRFYAVFRIDPTVPAKLSRGDSGQGVSWLLSHLPPGGSPSSAVGASFDRAVESRVRSVQERFGIAADGVVGPETMFALSSLETEGPHLARGVP
;
A
#
# COMPACT_ATOMS: atom_id res chain seq x y z
N MET A 1 5.09 -9.03 38.06
CA MET A 1 4.22 -10.23 38.12
C MET A 1 4.43 -11.16 36.91
N TYR A 2 4.15 -10.77 35.64
CA TYR A 2 4.42 -11.69 34.51
C TYR A 2 5.90 -11.83 34.16
N LEU A 3 6.74 -10.88 34.55
CA LEU A 3 8.19 -10.92 34.29
C LEU A 3 8.84 -12.17 34.89
N GLU A 4 8.54 -12.49 36.13
CA GLU A 4 9.08 -13.67 36.82
C GLU A 4 8.58 -14.97 36.18
N THR A 5 7.30 -15.03 35.80
CA THR A 5 6.67 -16.20 35.18
C THR A 5 7.37 -16.59 33.86
N PHE A 6 7.83 -15.61 33.08
CA PHE A 6 8.45 -15.81 31.79
C PHE A 6 9.98 -15.58 31.77
N GLY A 7 10.60 -15.35 32.93
CA GLY A 7 12.04 -15.13 33.06
C GLY A 7 12.52 -13.85 32.36
N LEU A 8 11.71 -12.79 32.42
CA LEU A 8 11.98 -11.49 31.83
C LEU A 8 12.59 -10.56 32.87
N ARG A 9 13.54 -9.72 32.47
CA ARG A 9 14.15 -8.69 33.31
C ARG A 9 13.37 -7.39 33.29
N GLU A 10 12.72 -7.10 32.17
CA GLU A 10 11.91 -5.90 31.95
C GLU A 10 10.75 -6.20 30.98
N SER A 11 9.84 -5.25 30.83
CA SER A 11 8.69 -5.41 29.91
C SER A 11 9.15 -5.38 28.44
N PRO A 12 8.98 -6.48 27.70
CA PRO A 12 9.40 -6.54 26.30
C PRO A 12 8.51 -5.70 25.36
N PHE A 13 7.28 -5.40 25.76
CA PHE A 13 6.26 -4.79 24.91
C PHE A 13 5.72 -3.49 25.51
N GLY A 14 6.63 -2.61 25.98
CA GLY A 14 6.27 -1.28 26.46
C GLY A 14 5.71 -0.39 25.35
N GLU A 15 4.87 0.57 25.71
CA GLU A 15 4.26 1.53 24.79
C GLU A 15 5.22 2.64 24.38
N THR A 16 6.14 3.03 25.27
CA THR A 16 7.13 4.08 25.00
C THR A 16 8.22 3.57 24.06
N PRO A 17 8.59 4.33 23.02
CA PRO A 17 9.73 4.00 22.17
C PRO A 17 11.04 3.92 23.00
N ASP A 18 11.82 2.86 22.77
CA ASP A 18 13.11 2.62 23.41
C ASP A 18 14.07 2.05 22.35
N LEU A 19 15.19 2.74 22.13
CA LEU A 19 16.20 2.38 21.14
C LEU A 19 16.79 0.99 21.36
N ARG A 20 16.86 0.51 22.61
CA ARG A 20 17.37 -0.84 22.94
C ARG A 20 16.52 -1.94 22.30
N PHE A 21 15.23 -1.69 22.12
CA PHE A 21 14.29 -2.62 21.51
C PHE A 21 14.12 -2.41 20.00
N ALA A 22 14.94 -1.56 19.38
CA ALA A 22 14.88 -1.32 17.94
C ALA A 22 15.18 -2.61 17.17
N CYS A 23 14.29 -2.99 16.28
CA CYS A 23 14.43 -4.14 15.39
C CYS A 23 14.34 -3.65 13.95
N LEU A 24 15.51 -3.44 13.32
CA LEU A 24 15.59 -2.86 11.99
C LEU A 24 15.51 -3.95 10.93
N PHE A 25 14.52 -3.86 10.07
CA PHE A 25 14.38 -4.66 8.86
C PHE A 25 14.96 -3.91 7.65
N THR A 26 14.89 -4.49 6.49
CA THR A 26 15.51 -3.93 5.28
C THR A 26 15.03 -2.51 5.01
N ARG A 27 13.73 -2.25 5.12
CA ARG A 27 13.15 -0.93 4.82
C ARG A 27 13.57 0.17 5.80
N GLU A 28 13.64 -0.13 7.10
CA GLU A 28 14.11 0.84 8.09
C GLU A 28 15.59 1.18 7.87
N ARG A 29 16.40 0.18 7.52
CA ARG A 29 17.82 0.37 7.16
C ARG A 29 17.97 1.18 5.88
N GLU A 30 17.12 0.93 4.86
CA GLU A 30 17.12 1.70 3.62
C GLU A 30 16.75 3.16 3.89
N ILE A 31 15.76 3.41 4.76
CA ILE A 31 15.40 4.78 5.16
C ILE A 31 16.58 5.46 5.87
N LEU A 32 17.19 4.79 6.85
CA LEU A 32 18.36 5.34 7.57
C LEU A 32 19.51 5.64 6.63
N ALA A 33 19.89 4.71 5.76
CA ALA A 33 20.95 4.90 4.76
C ALA A 33 20.62 6.06 3.78
N HIS A 34 19.36 6.22 3.44
CA HIS A 34 18.93 7.33 2.59
C HIS A 34 19.04 8.67 3.31
N VAL A 35 18.63 8.73 4.58
CA VAL A 35 18.79 9.92 5.42
C VAL A 35 20.27 10.28 5.59
N GLU A 36 21.11 9.30 5.90
CA GLU A 36 22.58 9.47 6.01
C GLU A 36 23.16 10.04 4.71
N TYR A 37 22.76 9.49 3.55
CA TYR A 37 23.18 10.01 2.24
C TYR A 37 22.77 11.48 2.03
N GLU A 38 21.54 11.85 2.34
CA GLU A 38 21.07 13.24 2.24
C GLU A 38 21.79 14.17 3.21
N LEU A 39 22.06 13.72 4.44
CA LEU A 39 22.83 14.47 5.44
C LEU A 39 24.30 14.69 5.01
N GLY A 40 24.83 13.85 4.12
CA GLY A 40 26.14 14.06 3.47
C GLY A 40 26.17 15.22 2.49
N SER A 41 25.01 15.68 2.01
CA SER A 41 24.87 16.79 1.07
C SER A 41 25.06 18.14 1.79
N THR A 42 25.67 19.10 1.10
CA THR A 42 25.78 20.49 1.57
C THR A 42 24.52 21.31 1.27
N ALA A 43 23.62 20.78 0.45
CA ALA A 43 22.41 21.48 0.01
C ALA A 43 21.26 21.28 1.01
N THR A 44 20.61 22.37 1.39
CA THR A 44 19.36 22.35 2.17
C THR A 44 18.28 21.51 1.50
N GLY A 45 17.63 20.61 2.25
CA GLY A 45 16.61 19.73 1.71
C GLY A 45 15.69 19.13 2.78
N ALA A 46 14.53 18.64 2.34
CA ALA A 46 13.55 18.00 3.21
C ALA A 46 13.29 16.55 2.80
N MET A 47 13.02 15.72 3.78
CA MET A 47 12.62 14.32 3.64
C MET A 47 11.29 14.09 4.35
N LEU A 48 10.41 13.30 3.75
CA LEU A 48 9.09 13.01 4.28
C LEU A 48 8.96 11.50 4.58
N ILE A 49 8.82 11.16 5.86
CA ILE A 49 8.55 9.80 6.33
C ILE A 49 7.06 9.68 6.63
N THR A 50 6.36 8.78 5.95
CA THR A 50 4.92 8.58 6.18
C THR A 50 4.60 7.16 6.58
N ALA A 51 3.73 6.99 7.57
CA ALA A 51 3.19 5.70 7.97
C ALA A 51 1.90 5.86 8.78
N GLU A 52 1.10 4.81 8.80
CA GLU A 52 -0.05 4.70 9.72
C GLU A 52 0.40 4.81 11.19
N ALA A 53 -0.55 5.13 12.08
CA ALA A 53 -0.27 5.17 13.50
C ALA A 53 0.25 3.82 14.02
N GLY A 54 1.24 3.87 14.93
CA GLY A 54 1.81 2.69 15.58
C GLY A 54 2.82 1.91 14.74
N MET A 55 3.27 2.43 13.60
CA MET A 55 4.22 1.79 12.70
C MET A 55 5.70 1.99 13.06
N GLY A 56 5.99 2.67 14.17
CA GLY A 56 7.36 2.89 14.63
C GLY A 56 8.03 4.15 14.11
N LYS A 57 7.27 5.14 13.60
CA LYS A 57 7.79 6.45 13.14
C LYS A 57 8.68 7.13 14.18
N SER A 58 8.17 7.28 15.41
CA SER A 58 8.89 7.96 16.49
C SER A 58 10.20 7.26 16.87
N LEU A 59 10.21 5.91 16.87
CA LEU A 59 11.44 5.16 17.08
C LEU A 59 12.46 5.40 15.96
N LEU A 60 11.98 5.46 14.71
CA LEU A 60 12.84 5.77 13.56
C LEU A 60 13.39 7.20 13.63
N CYS A 61 12.58 8.18 14.06
CA CYS A 61 13.05 9.57 14.30
C CYS A 61 14.14 9.62 15.39
N MET A 62 13.99 8.85 16.46
CA MET A 62 15.02 8.74 17.51
C MET A 62 16.32 8.10 16.98
N LEU A 63 16.21 7.11 16.11
CA LEU A 63 17.39 6.49 15.47
C LEU A 63 18.10 7.46 14.53
N ILE A 64 17.35 8.24 13.75
CA ILE A 64 17.89 9.28 12.86
C ILE A 64 18.60 10.36 13.69
N GLU A 65 18.02 10.78 14.81
CA GLU A 65 18.63 11.75 15.72
C GLU A 65 19.97 11.24 16.29
N ALA A 66 20.01 10.00 16.76
CA ALA A 66 21.21 9.37 17.29
C ALA A 66 22.29 9.21 16.21
N ASP A 67 21.93 8.71 15.03
CA ASP A 67 22.84 8.52 13.90
C ASP A 67 23.43 9.85 13.40
N ALA A 68 22.60 10.90 13.32
CA ALA A 68 23.03 12.24 12.94
C ALA A 68 24.14 12.78 13.89
N ALA A 69 24.03 12.53 15.19
CA ALA A 69 25.01 12.93 16.18
C ALA A 69 26.36 12.21 15.95
N ASP A 70 26.34 10.92 15.63
CA ASP A 70 27.54 10.14 15.31
C ASP A 70 28.28 10.64 14.06
N HIS A 71 27.54 11.27 13.13
CA HIS A 71 28.06 11.88 11.90
C HIS A 71 28.38 13.38 12.02
N GLY A 72 28.40 13.93 13.24
CA GLY A 72 28.73 15.34 13.51
C GLY A 72 27.67 16.34 13.03
N VAL A 73 26.42 15.88 12.81
CA VAL A 73 25.27 16.73 12.50
C VAL A 73 24.59 17.13 13.81
N THR A 74 24.35 18.44 14.00
CA THR A 74 23.58 18.91 15.16
C THR A 74 22.09 18.71 14.88
N ALA A 75 21.49 17.72 15.53
CA ALA A 75 20.08 17.37 15.36
C ALA A 75 19.22 17.88 16.53
N THR A 76 18.00 18.27 16.26
CA THR A 76 16.95 18.49 17.27
C THR A 76 15.65 17.89 16.80
N ARG A 77 14.92 17.24 17.72
CA ARG A 77 13.65 16.58 17.44
C ARG A 77 12.55 17.21 18.27
N HIS A 78 11.43 17.49 17.59
CA HIS A 78 10.22 18.03 18.18
C HIS A 78 9.02 17.13 17.86
N THR A 79 8.06 17.11 18.77
CA THR A 79 6.86 16.25 18.72
C THR A 79 5.58 17.08 18.78
N ALA A 80 4.43 16.41 18.68
CA ALA A 80 3.13 17.07 18.78
C ALA A 80 2.96 17.88 20.10
N ASP A 81 3.55 17.40 21.20
CA ASP A 81 3.49 18.08 22.50
C ASP A 81 4.24 19.43 22.47
N ASP A 82 5.32 19.53 21.70
CA ASP A 82 6.07 20.77 21.51
C ASP A 82 5.25 21.79 20.70
N TYR A 83 4.58 21.33 19.64
CA TYR A 83 3.74 22.21 18.80
C TYR A 83 2.54 22.75 19.57
N ALA A 84 1.98 21.94 20.48
CA ALA A 84 0.84 22.31 21.29
C ALA A 84 1.11 23.46 22.29
N GLN A 85 2.39 23.74 22.59
CA GLN A 85 2.79 24.83 23.47
C GLN A 85 2.66 26.22 22.80
N GLY A 86 2.38 26.27 21.51
CA GLY A 86 2.26 27.46 20.70
C GLY A 86 3.56 27.83 19.96
N THR A 87 3.43 28.54 18.84
CA THR A 87 4.50 28.80 17.87
C THR A 87 5.76 29.42 18.50
N VAL A 88 5.59 30.45 19.33
CA VAL A 88 6.72 31.14 19.98
C VAL A 88 7.47 30.23 20.93
N ALA A 89 6.77 29.42 21.74
CA ALA A 89 7.40 28.50 22.66
C ALA A 89 8.16 27.40 21.91
N TRP A 90 7.57 26.87 20.85
CA TRP A 90 8.17 25.89 19.97
C TRP A 90 9.40 26.43 19.24
N LEU A 91 9.37 27.65 18.67
CA LEU A 91 10.54 28.28 18.07
C LEU A 91 11.67 28.46 19.10
N ARG A 92 11.35 28.87 20.33
CA ARG A 92 12.33 28.97 21.41
C ARG A 92 12.96 27.61 21.76
N SER A 93 12.20 26.53 21.74
CA SER A 93 12.76 25.20 21.97
C SER A 93 13.75 24.78 20.88
N MET A 94 13.56 25.23 19.62
CA MET A 94 14.54 25.05 18.55
C MET A 94 15.86 25.76 18.83
N TYR A 95 15.82 27.00 19.35
CA TYR A 95 17.06 27.68 19.78
C TYR A 95 17.85 26.86 20.80
N ALA A 96 17.15 26.34 21.82
CA ALA A 96 17.76 25.48 22.82
C ALA A 96 18.32 24.18 22.20
N GLY A 97 17.55 23.54 21.33
CA GLY A 97 17.94 22.29 20.66
C GLY A 97 19.19 22.43 19.79
N PHE A 98 19.35 23.56 19.11
CA PHE A 98 20.54 23.87 18.31
C PHE A 98 21.68 24.54 19.11
N GLY A 99 21.49 24.78 20.41
CA GLY A 99 22.49 25.41 21.27
C GLY A 99 22.68 26.91 20.97
N LEU A 100 21.65 27.59 20.46
CA LEU A 100 21.67 29.01 20.17
C LEU A 100 21.15 29.84 21.36
N PRO A 101 21.76 31.01 21.63
CA PRO A 101 21.24 31.94 22.64
C PRO A 101 19.90 32.55 22.18
N LEU A 102 18.94 32.63 23.09
CA LEU A 102 17.68 33.31 22.83
C LEU A 102 17.89 34.84 22.69
N PRO A 103 17.12 35.53 21.82
CA PRO A 103 17.13 37.00 21.76
C PRO A 103 16.73 37.62 23.09
N LEU A 104 17.46 38.66 23.52
CA LEU A 104 17.27 39.30 24.83
C LEU A 104 16.14 40.34 24.86
N SER A 105 15.80 40.94 23.72
CA SER A 105 14.76 41.99 23.65
C SER A 105 13.36 41.40 23.48
N ALA A 106 12.37 42.03 24.10
CA ALA A 106 10.97 41.62 23.97
C ALA A 106 10.46 41.74 22.51
N GLU A 107 10.93 42.75 21.77
CA GLU A 107 10.60 42.96 20.36
C GLU A 107 11.15 41.86 19.45
N ALA A 108 12.30 41.27 19.78
CA ALA A 108 12.90 40.17 19.04
C ALA A 108 12.25 38.79 19.33
N ASN A 109 11.26 38.72 20.22
CA ASN A 109 10.53 37.53 20.58
C ASN A 109 9.21 37.33 19.81
N THR A 110 8.98 38.07 18.74
CA THR A 110 7.89 37.81 17.81
C THR A 110 8.23 36.63 16.92
N GLU A 111 7.23 35.94 16.42
CA GLU A 111 7.35 34.77 15.56
C GLU A 111 8.32 35.01 14.38
N ASP A 112 8.10 36.13 13.65
CA ASP A 112 8.93 36.50 12.51
C ASP A 112 10.41 36.70 12.86
N HIS A 113 10.69 37.43 13.95
CA HIS A 113 12.08 37.69 14.39
C HIS A 113 12.76 36.44 14.91
N LEU A 114 12.01 35.51 15.52
CA LEU A 114 12.54 34.25 15.99
C LEU A 114 12.95 33.33 14.81
N VAL A 115 12.15 33.26 13.77
CA VAL A 115 12.47 32.45 12.57
C VAL A 115 13.72 33.00 11.86
N ASP A 116 13.74 34.33 11.59
CA ASP A 116 14.88 34.97 10.92
C ASP A 116 16.15 34.95 11.78
N GLY A 117 16.00 35.13 13.09
CA GLY A 117 17.09 35.05 14.06
C GLY A 117 17.67 33.62 14.18
N LEU A 118 16.81 32.62 14.10
CA LEU A 118 17.22 31.21 14.10
C LEU A 118 18.05 30.90 12.84
N ALA A 119 17.59 31.26 11.65
CA ALA A 119 18.34 31.11 10.41
C ALA A 119 19.70 31.81 10.49
N ALA A 120 19.73 33.07 10.95
CA ALA A 120 20.98 33.82 11.10
C ALA A 120 21.92 33.22 12.15
N GLY A 121 21.38 32.65 13.23
CA GLY A 121 22.15 31.96 14.26
C GLY A 121 22.82 30.69 13.74
N LEU A 122 22.06 29.87 13.00
CA LEU A 122 22.56 28.65 12.36
C LEU A 122 23.64 28.96 11.33
N GLY A 123 23.46 30.03 10.52
CA GLY A 123 24.45 30.49 9.57
C GLY A 123 25.77 30.86 10.24
N ARG A 124 25.73 31.64 11.34
CA ARG A 124 26.93 31.97 12.10
C ARG A 124 27.65 30.71 12.65
N LEU A 125 26.89 29.74 13.19
CA LEU A 125 27.47 28.50 13.69
C LEU A 125 28.10 27.66 12.56
N ALA A 126 27.45 27.58 11.40
CA ALA A 126 27.97 26.86 10.23
C ALA A 126 29.32 27.42 9.77
N HIS A 127 29.46 28.75 9.69
CA HIS A 127 30.71 29.41 9.25
C HIS A 127 31.88 29.22 10.22
N HIS A 128 31.61 29.04 11.51
CA HIS A 128 32.67 28.90 12.51
C HIS A 128 33.19 27.47 12.65
N VAL A 129 32.39 26.42 12.42
CA VAL A 129 32.70 25.02 12.79
C VAL A 129 32.34 24.02 11.70
N ASP A 130 32.00 24.44 10.49
CA ASP A 130 31.52 23.57 9.39
C ASP A 130 30.41 22.61 9.84
N LYS A 131 29.46 23.13 10.63
CA LYS A 131 28.36 22.34 11.20
C LYS A 131 27.21 22.21 10.21
N ARG A 132 26.64 21.02 10.18
CA ARG A 132 25.39 20.69 9.50
C ARG A 132 24.28 20.56 10.54
N PHE A 133 23.05 20.89 10.16
CA PHE A 133 21.92 20.92 11.07
C PHE A 133 20.77 20.04 10.54
N LEU A 134 20.12 19.35 11.47
CA LEU A 134 18.96 18.51 11.19
C LEU A 134 17.81 18.86 12.13
N LEU A 135 16.69 19.24 11.57
CA LEU A 135 15.42 19.38 12.28
C LEU A 135 14.54 18.17 12.00
N ILE A 136 14.13 17.47 13.06
CA ILE A 136 13.22 16.32 12.98
C ILE A 136 11.89 16.73 13.60
N LEU A 137 10.82 16.65 12.80
CA LEU A 137 9.46 16.96 13.23
C LEU A 137 8.64 15.67 13.20
N ASP A 138 8.49 15.07 14.39
CA ASP A 138 7.69 13.87 14.57
C ASP A 138 6.22 14.25 14.79
N ASP A 139 5.30 13.40 14.31
CA ASP A 139 3.87 13.71 14.26
C ASP A 139 3.54 15.05 13.57
N ALA A 140 4.23 15.33 12.46
CA ALA A 140 4.13 16.58 11.69
C ALA A 140 2.73 16.83 11.10
N ASP A 141 1.85 15.86 11.13
CA ASP A 141 0.43 16.03 10.81
C ASP A 141 -0.32 16.89 11.85
N ALA A 142 0.23 17.06 13.06
CA ALA A 142 -0.29 17.96 14.08
C ALA A 142 0.13 19.44 13.89
N LEU A 143 1.11 19.73 13.01
CA LEU A 143 1.54 21.10 12.71
C LEU A 143 0.40 21.90 12.06
N SER A 144 0.27 23.17 12.45
CA SER A 144 -0.62 24.11 11.76
C SER A 144 0.00 24.58 10.43
N ASP A 145 -0.78 25.26 9.60
CA ASP A 145 -0.28 25.82 8.36
C ASP A 145 0.74 26.93 8.61
N SER A 146 0.56 27.73 9.68
CA SER A 146 1.56 28.73 10.09
C SER A 146 2.90 28.08 10.46
N HIS A 147 2.90 26.96 11.19
CA HIS A 147 4.13 26.23 11.49
C HIS A 147 4.85 25.76 10.22
N LEU A 148 4.12 25.32 9.20
CA LEU A 148 4.71 24.91 7.92
C LEU A 148 5.29 26.09 7.15
N ASP A 149 4.67 27.27 7.23
CA ASP A 149 5.19 28.51 6.64
C ASP A 149 6.47 28.98 7.33
N ASP A 150 6.54 28.90 8.66
CA ASP A 150 7.74 29.21 9.43
C ASP A 150 8.91 28.28 9.10
N ILE A 151 8.62 26.97 8.93
CA ILE A 151 9.63 25.98 8.53
C ILE A 151 10.17 26.32 7.13
N ASP A 152 9.30 26.61 6.16
CA ASP A 152 9.73 26.97 4.81
C ASP A 152 10.59 28.23 4.81
N ARG A 153 10.19 29.24 5.59
CA ARG A 153 10.93 30.48 5.77
C ARG A 153 12.28 30.25 6.44
N LEU A 154 12.36 29.39 7.47
CA LEU A 154 13.61 28.98 8.10
C LEU A 154 14.55 28.32 7.09
N MET A 155 14.05 27.35 6.31
CA MET A 155 14.83 26.68 5.28
C MET A 155 15.34 27.64 4.22
N ALA A 156 14.49 28.56 3.75
CA ALA A 156 14.87 29.60 2.80
C ALA A 156 15.93 30.56 3.36
N GLY A 157 15.85 30.88 4.66
CA GLY A 157 16.84 31.67 5.38
C GLY A 157 18.20 30.98 5.46
N CYS A 158 18.22 29.70 5.81
CA CYS A 158 19.43 28.88 5.84
C CYS A 158 20.08 28.75 4.46
N GLU A 159 19.27 28.52 3.42
CA GLU A 159 19.75 28.41 2.04
C GLU A 159 20.42 29.71 1.55
N LYS A 160 19.83 30.88 1.84
CA LYS A 160 20.41 32.20 1.52
C LYS A 160 21.77 32.40 2.18
N GLN A 161 22.00 31.77 3.34
CA GLN A 161 23.26 31.88 4.08
C GLN A 161 24.27 30.78 3.73
N GLY A 162 23.93 29.89 2.79
CA GLY A 162 24.78 28.75 2.44
C GLY A 162 24.93 27.73 3.56
N THR A 163 23.97 27.68 4.50
CA THR A 163 23.97 26.77 5.65
C THR A 163 23.38 25.43 5.24
N SER A 164 24.07 24.33 5.47
CA SER A 164 23.54 22.98 5.28
C SER A 164 22.49 22.68 6.36
N PHE A 165 21.24 22.73 5.98
CA PHE A 165 20.10 22.52 6.86
C PHE A 165 19.17 21.46 6.27
N HIS A 166 18.93 20.39 7.02
CA HIS A 166 18.08 19.28 6.62
C HIS A 166 16.84 19.19 7.50
N LEU A 167 15.74 18.79 6.89
CA LEU A 167 14.45 18.62 7.55
C LEU A 167 13.96 17.19 7.36
N VAL A 168 13.55 16.52 8.44
CA VAL A 168 12.77 15.29 8.40
C VAL A 168 11.37 15.57 8.93
N LEU A 169 10.37 15.37 8.09
CA LEU A 169 8.96 15.40 8.47
C LEU A 169 8.49 13.96 8.62
N SER A 170 7.95 13.60 9.78
CA SER A 170 7.38 12.29 10.07
C SER A 170 5.91 12.43 10.44
N GLY A 171 5.00 11.71 9.75
CA GLY A 171 3.57 11.85 10.02
C GLY A 171 2.70 10.78 9.37
N ALA A 172 1.38 10.97 9.47
CA ALA A 172 0.40 10.12 8.82
C ALA A 172 0.44 10.30 7.27
N PRO A 173 -0.08 9.33 6.49
CA PRO A 173 -0.15 9.46 5.03
C PRO A 173 -0.88 10.72 4.55
N SER A 174 -1.86 11.22 5.31
CA SER A 174 -2.57 12.49 5.04
C SER A 174 -1.66 13.73 5.01
N LEU A 175 -0.53 13.69 5.71
CA LEU A 175 0.46 14.78 5.66
C LEU A 175 1.01 14.98 4.25
N ARG A 176 1.25 13.90 3.51
CA ARG A 176 1.69 13.97 2.12
C ARG A 176 0.68 14.71 1.26
N ASP A 177 -0.61 14.38 1.40
CA ASP A 177 -1.67 14.96 0.59
C ASP A 177 -1.85 16.45 0.93
N ARG A 178 -1.72 16.82 2.22
CA ARG A 178 -1.74 18.19 2.70
C ARG A 178 -0.56 19.03 2.18
N LEU A 179 0.66 18.48 2.18
CA LEU A 179 1.84 19.15 1.65
C LEU A 179 1.82 19.30 0.12
N SER A 180 1.09 18.40 -0.58
CA SER A 180 0.92 18.46 -2.03
C SER A 180 -0.25 19.35 -2.46
N ALA A 181 -1.06 19.86 -1.53
CA ALA A 181 -2.15 20.79 -1.82
C ALA A 181 -1.58 22.13 -2.35
N HIS A 182 -2.34 22.80 -3.23
CA HIS A 182 -1.90 24.01 -3.96
C HIS A 182 -1.44 25.19 -3.06
N ASP A 183 -1.78 25.15 -1.78
CA ASP A 183 -1.50 26.24 -0.84
C ASP A 183 -0.08 26.21 -0.25
N LYS A 184 0.71 25.14 -0.46
CA LYS A 184 2.06 24.98 0.12
C LYS A 184 3.12 24.51 -0.89
N PRO A 185 3.25 25.13 -2.07
CA PRO A 185 4.16 24.65 -3.11
C PRO A 185 5.63 24.71 -2.68
N ALA A 186 6.05 25.75 -1.95
CA ALA A 186 7.45 25.97 -1.62
C ALA A 186 8.06 24.85 -0.75
N LEU A 187 7.39 24.44 0.33
CA LEU A 187 7.86 23.34 1.17
C LEU A 187 7.77 21.99 0.45
N ALA A 188 6.71 21.77 -0.34
CA ALA A 188 6.54 20.54 -1.12
C ALA A 188 7.66 20.34 -2.15
N ASP A 189 8.13 21.42 -2.79
CA ASP A 189 9.23 21.41 -3.77
C ASP A 189 10.59 21.11 -3.11
N ARG A 190 10.74 21.42 -1.81
CA ARG A 190 11.94 21.09 -1.04
C ARG A 190 12.03 19.64 -0.61
N ILE A 191 10.90 18.90 -0.67
CA ILE A 191 10.87 17.48 -0.32
C ILE A 191 11.51 16.65 -1.43
N ARG A 192 12.78 16.30 -1.24
CA ARG A 192 13.55 15.48 -2.19
C ARG A 192 13.20 14.01 -2.12
N SER A 193 12.85 13.54 -0.93
CA SER A 193 12.64 12.11 -0.68
C SER A 193 11.34 11.85 0.07
N ARG A 194 10.57 10.88 -0.43
CA ARG A 194 9.35 10.40 0.19
C ARG A 194 9.53 8.94 0.57
N LEU A 195 9.56 8.67 1.86
CA LEU A 195 10.00 7.42 2.47
C LEU A 195 8.82 6.77 3.23
N PRO A 196 7.98 5.97 2.58
CA PRO A 196 6.87 5.31 3.26
C PRO A 196 7.36 4.15 4.11
N LEU A 197 6.96 4.12 5.39
CA LEU A 197 7.21 3.00 6.30
C LEU A 197 6.02 2.05 6.27
N ALA A 198 6.23 0.84 5.77
CA ALA A 198 5.20 -0.17 5.59
C ALA A 198 5.07 -1.13 6.79
N ALA A 199 3.94 -1.81 6.91
CA ALA A 199 3.69 -2.83 7.93
C ALA A 199 4.69 -3.99 7.82
N LEU A 200 5.02 -4.59 8.97
CA LEU A 200 5.85 -5.79 9.05
C LEU A 200 5.17 -6.96 8.33
N ASN A 201 5.92 -7.69 7.52
CA ASN A 201 5.42 -8.93 6.95
C ASN A 201 5.33 -10.05 8.00
N ALA A 202 4.91 -11.23 7.60
CA ALA A 202 4.69 -12.36 8.51
C ALA A 202 5.96 -12.79 9.26
N GLU A 203 7.07 -12.87 8.55
CA GLU A 203 8.36 -13.28 9.10
C GLU A 203 8.99 -12.19 9.96
N GLU A 204 8.89 -10.94 9.51
CA GLU A 204 9.35 -9.77 10.26
C GLU A 204 8.59 -9.59 11.58
N SER A 205 7.26 -9.80 11.57
CA SER A 205 6.44 -9.76 12.79
C SER A 205 6.89 -10.81 13.81
N GLU A 206 7.21 -12.02 13.36
CA GLU A 206 7.73 -13.07 14.25
C GLU A 206 9.12 -12.73 14.77
N ARG A 207 10.02 -12.25 13.90
CA ARG A 207 11.37 -11.81 14.31
C ARG A 207 11.30 -10.63 15.27
N TYR A 208 10.39 -9.69 15.06
CA TYR A 208 10.14 -8.56 15.95
C TYR A 208 9.78 -9.01 17.36
N VAL A 209 8.79 -9.90 17.50
CA VAL A 209 8.37 -10.42 18.81
C VAL A 209 9.52 -11.15 19.50
N ARG A 210 10.24 -11.99 18.77
CA ARG A 210 11.40 -12.75 19.27
C ARG A 210 12.53 -11.81 19.74
N HIS A 211 12.85 -10.79 18.94
CA HIS A 211 13.86 -9.79 19.26
C HIS A 211 13.54 -9.06 20.58
N ARG A 212 12.31 -8.58 20.74
CA ARG A 212 11.88 -7.88 21.95
C ARG A 212 11.96 -8.75 23.20
N LEU A 213 11.54 -10.01 23.10
CA LEU A 213 11.68 -10.98 24.19
C LEU A 213 13.17 -11.22 24.54
N HIS A 214 14.03 -11.34 23.53
CA HIS A 214 15.47 -11.56 23.73
C HIS A 214 16.12 -10.36 24.44
N VAL A 215 15.84 -9.14 24.01
CA VAL A 215 16.32 -7.92 24.67
C VAL A 215 15.85 -7.85 26.12
N ALA A 216 14.60 -8.23 26.36
CA ALA A 216 14.04 -8.29 27.72
C ALA A 216 14.59 -9.44 28.60
N GLY A 217 15.51 -10.24 28.08
CA GLY A 217 16.31 -11.21 28.85
C GLY A 217 15.85 -12.66 28.77
N THR A 218 14.87 -13.01 27.94
CA THR A 218 14.48 -14.41 27.75
C THR A 218 14.72 -14.91 26.33
N SER A 219 15.31 -16.10 26.21
CA SER A 219 15.40 -16.83 24.95
C SER A 219 14.20 -17.77 24.72
N ARG A 220 13.39 -17.98 25.75
CA ARG A 220 12.21 -18.85 25.69
C ARG A 220 11.07 -18.10 24.99
N MET A 221 10.46 -18.72 24.00
CA MET A 221 9.26 -18.22 23.33
C MET A 221 8.03 -18.61 24.13
N PRO A 222 7.33 -17.66 24.80
CA PRO A 222 6.12 -17.96 25.54
C PRO A 222 4.90 -18.23 24.63
N PHE A 223 4.97 -17.82 23.38
CA PHE A 223 3.89 -18.06 22.41
C PHE A 223 4.07 -19.39 21.69
N SER A 224 3.03 -20.24 21.69
CA SER A 224 3.00 -21.45 20.85
C SER A 224 3.02 -21.07 19.36
N ARG A 225 3.29 -22.02 18.45
CA ARG A 225 3.25 -21.76 17.00
C ARG A 225 1.91 -21.16 16.55
N LEU A 226 0.79 -21.69 17.03
CA LEU A 226 -0.54 -21.19 16.72
C LEU A 226 -0.81 -19.84 17.39
N GLY A 227 -0.32 -19.64 18.62
CA GLY A 227 -0.37 -18.34 19.31
C GLY A 227 0.40 -17.27 18.56
N LEU A 228 1.63 -17.55 18.15
CA LEU A 228 2.44 -16.59 17.38
C LEU A 228 1.81 -16.25 16.02
N ARG A 229 1.21 -17.24 15.35
CA ARG A 229 0.44 -17.02 14.14
C ARG A 229 -0.78 -16.12 14.38
N SER A 230 -1.54 -16.37 15.46
CA SER A 230 -2.66 -15.53 15.83
C SER A 230 -2.23 -14.09 16.15
N LEU A 231 -1.16 -13.93 16.93
CA LEU A 231 -0.59 -12.62 17.26
C LEU A 231 -0.21 -11.82 16.01
N ARG A 232 0.43 -12.47 15.04
CA ARG A 232 0.78 -11.87 13.74
C ARG A 232 -0.47 -11.47 12.95
N ASP A 233 -1.43 -12.38 12.83
CA ASP A 233 -2.64 -12.19 12.01
C ASP A 233 -3.53 -11.09 12.59
N ASP A 234 -3.61 -10.97 13.93
CA ASP A 234 -4.38 -9.95 14.64
C ASP A 234 -3.63 -8.61 14.69
N GLY A 235 -2.30 -8.64 14.82
CA GLY A 235 -1.44 -7.46 14.81
C GLY A 235 -1.29 -6.81 13.44
N LYS A 236 -1.52 -7.57 12.34
CA LYS A 236 -1.44 -7.09 10.94
C LYS A 236 -0.12 -6.38 10.59
N GLY A 237 0.96 -6.79 11.20
CA GLY A 237 2.28 -6.18 11.00
C GLY A 237 2.44 -4.78 11.60
N ASN A 238 1.52 -4.32 12.42
CA ASN A 238 1.63 -3.05 13.11
C ASN A 238 2.34 -3.27 14.47
N PRO A 239 3.53 -2.69 14.69
CA PRO A 239 4.30 -2.90 15.91
C PRO A 239 3.56 -2.55 17.20
N GLN A 240 2.81 -1.44 17.22
CA GLN A 240 2.03 -1.03 18.38
C GLN A 240 0.95 -2.06 18.74
N ARG A 241 0.23 -2.58 17.73
CA ARG A 241 -0.76 -3.63 17.94
C ARG A 241 -0.14 -4.93 18.41
N LEU A 242 1.00 -5.31 17.82
CA LEU A 242 1.76 -6.49 18.25
C LEU A 242 2.18 -6.36 19.71
N ASN A 243 2.68 -5.17 20.13
CA ASN A 243 3.05 -4.88 21.50
C ASN A 243 1.86 -4.99 22.44
N ALA A 244 0.77 -4.32 22.15
CA ALA A 244 -0.42 -4.32 23.00
C ALA A 244 -1.01 -5.73 23.18
N LEU A 245 -1.11 -6.50 22.10
CA LEU A 245 -1.58 -7.89 22.14
C LEU A 245 -0.64 -8.80 22.91
N ALA A 246 0.67 -8.70 22.66
CA ALA A 246 1.67 -9.54 23.31
C ALA A 246 1.79 -9.22 24.80
N HIS A 247 1.79 -7.94 25.17
CA HIS A 247 1.81 -7.48 26.56
C HIS A 247 0.63 -8.04 27.35
N ARG A 248 -0.59 -7.78 26.87
CA ARG A 248 -1.80 -8.24 27.53
C ARG A 248 -1.93 -9.76 27.59
N ALA A 249 -1.41 -10.47 26.57
CA ALA A 249 -1.37 -11.92 26.57
C ALA A 249 -0.42 -12.50 27.64
N LEU A 250 0.74 -11.88 27.84
CA LEU A 250 1.68 -12.25 28.90
C LEU A 250 1.08 -12.02 30.30
N GLU A 251 0.46 -10.87 30.53
CA GLU A 251 -0.22 -10.57 31.80
C GLU A 251 -1.27 -11.63 32.11
N ARG A 252 -2.16 -11.89 31.17
CA ARG A 252 -3.28 -12.82 31.36
C ARG A 252 -2.83 -14.27 31.53
N ALA A 253 -1.75 -14.68 30.87
CA ALA A 253 -1.18 -15.99 31.04
C ALA A 253 -0.54 -16.15 32.43
N ALA A 254 0.17 -15.13 32.91
CA ALA A 254 0.72 -15.12 34.27
C ALA A 254 -0.36 -15.16 35.35
N GLU A 255 -1.46 -14.41 35.21
CA GLU A 255 -2.63 -14.45 36.10
C GLU A 255 -3.23 -15.87 36.22
N ARG A 256 -3.11 -16.69 35.17
CA ARG A 256 -3.62 -18.06 35.13
C ARG A 256 -2.57 -19.13 35.41
N GLY A 257 -1.33 -18.75 35.68
CA GLY A 257 -0.23 -19.69 35.85
C GLY A 257 0.17 -20.44 34.58
N GLU A 258 -0.24 -19.96 33.40
CA GLU A 258 0.04 -20.58 32.12
C GLU A 258 1.44 -20.18 31.64
N GLN A 259 2.28 -21.16 31.25
CA GLN A 259 3.63 -20.92 30.73
C GLN A 259 3.72 -20.86 29.20
N SER A 260 2.60 -21.12 28.50
CA SER A 260 2.53 -21.11 27.05
C SER A 260 1.24 -20.50 26.57
N ILE A 261 1.33 -19.51 25.69
CA ILE A 261 0.20 -18.73 25.17
C ILE A 261 -0.22 -19.30 23.82
N GLY A 262 -1.43 -19.88 23.80
CA GLY A 262 -2.00 -20.47 22.58
C GLY A 262 -2.93 -19.52 21.85
N GLU A 263 -3.46 -19.97 20.71
CA GLU A 263 -4.39 -19.22 19.86
C GLU A 263 -5.66 -18.78 20.60
N ARG A 264 -6.22 -19.65 21.46
CA ARG A 264 -7.43 -19.33 22.23
C ARG A 264 -7.22 -18.16 23.19
N ALA A 265 -6.08 -18.15 23.90
CA ALA A 265 -5.73 -17.07 24.82
C ALA A 265 -5.61 -15.73 24.10
N LEU A 266 -4.94 -15.72 22.95
CA LEU A 266 -4.80 -14.52 22.11
C LEU A 266 -6.14 -14.06 21.52
N GLY A 267 -7.00 -14.98 21.11
CA GLY A 267 -8.35 -14.63 20.64
C GLY A 267 -9.20 -13.91 21.68
N PHE A 268 -9.03 -14.20 22.97
CA PHE A 268 -9.67 -13.44 24.06
C PHE A 268 -9.03 -12.05 24.23
N VAL A 269 -7.70 -11.99 24.22
CA VAL A 269 -6.95 -10.72 24.34
C VAL A 269 -7.25 -9.78 23.17
N ALA A 270 -7.32 -10.30 21.96
CA ALA A 270 -7.62 -9.50 20.78
C ALA A 270 -9.01 -8.84 20.83
N ARG A 271 -9.99 -9.49 21.45
CA ARG A 271 -11.33 -8.89 21.68
C ARG A 271 -11.30 -7.73 22.68
N GLU A 272 -10.40 -7.81 23.64
CA GLU A 272 -10.23 -6.80 24.68
C GLU A 272 -9.45 -5.59 24.17
N VAL A 273 -8.34 -5.84 23.46
CA VAL A 273 -7.38 -4.81 23.02
C VAL A 273 -7.79 -4.12 21.72
N LEU A 274 -8.48 -4.82 20.80
CA LEU A 274 -8.82 -4.29 19.48
C LEU A 274 -10.32 -3.98 19.38
N PRO A 275 -10.73 -2.70 19.40
CA PRO A 275 -12.16 -2.30 19.38
C PRO A 275 -12.96 -2.81 18.18
N GLN A 276 -12.27 -3.11 17.06
CA GLN A 276 -12.89 -3.60 15.81
C GLN A 276 -12.88 -5.13 15.68
N TYR A 277 -12.46 -5.85 16.71
CA TYR A 277 -12.24 -7.30 16.64
C TYR A 277 -13.52 -8.10 16.39
N ALA A 278 -14.66 -7.66 16.88
CA ALA A 278 -15.95 -8.33 16.68
C ALA A 278 -16.29 -8.49 15.18
N ARG A 279 -16.00 -7.48 14.34
CA ARG A 279 -16.19 -7.55 12.89
C ARG A 279 -15.16 -8.45 12.20
N TYR A 280 -13.95 -8.51 12.74
CA TYR A 280 -12.85 -9.32 12.22
C TYR A 280 -13.04 -10.81 12.54
N TRP A 281 -13.49 -11.14 13.76
CA TRP A 281 -13.78 -12.50 14.19
C TRP A 281 -14.83 -13.17 13.30
N LEU A 282 -15.90 -12.48 12.95
CA LEU A 282 -16.91 -12.94 12.00
C LEU A 282 -16.33 -13.28 10.62
N ARG A 283 -15.33 -12.52 10.14
CA ARG A 283 -14.63 -12.79 8.88
C ARG A 283 -13.69 -13.99 8.98
N ARG A 284 -12.96 -14.14 10.09
CA ARG A 284 -11.99 -15.23 10.30
C ARG A 284 -12.68 -16.60 10.39
N TYR A 285 -13.80 -16.67 11.09
CA TYR A 285 -14.58 -17.89 11.27
C TYR A 285 -15.70 -18.08 10.25
N ARG A 286 -15.82 -17.20 9.26
CA ARG A 286 -16.84 -17.30 8.21
C ARG A 286 -16.84 -18.64 7.49
N LYS A 287 -15.67 -19.22 7.20
CA LYS A 287 -15.56 -20.55 6.58
C LYS A 287 -16.03 -21.65 7.52
N ALA A 288 -15.68 -21.59 8.81
CA ALA A 288 -16.13 -22.55 9.81
C ALA A 288 -17.63 -22.41 10.07
N LEU A 289 -18.15 -21.18 10.16
CA LEU A 289 -19.58 -20.91 10.30
C LEU A 289 -20.38 -21.38 9.07
N LEU A 290 -19.84 -21.23 7.86
CA LEU A 290 -20.45 -21.75 6.64
C LEU A 290 -20.42 -23.28 6.59
N LEU A 291 -19.35 -23.93 7.08
CA LEU A 291 -19.26 -25.39 7.19
C LEU A 291 -20.24 -25.93 8.23
N VAL A 292 -20.33 -25.32 9.39
CA VAL A 292 -21.29 -25.71 10.46
C VAL A 292 -22.72 -25.45 10.00
N GLY A 293 -22.98 -24.29 9.38
CA GLY A 293 -24.27 -23.97 8.78
C GLY A 293 -24.65 -24.93 7.65
N GLY A 294 -23.71 -25.26 6.77
CA GLY A 294 -23.90 -26.23 5.71
C GLY A 294 -24.17 -27.65 6.23
N LEU A 295 -23.45 -28.08 7.29
CA LEU A 295 -23.69 -29.35 7.95
C LEU A 295 -25.07 -29.40 8.64
N ALA A 296 -25.48 -28.31 9.31
CA ALA A 296 -26.80 -28.20 9.92
C ALA A 296 -27.92 -28.23 8.88
N ILE A 297 -27.73 -27.58 7.72
CA ILE A 297 -28.66 -27.64 6.59
C ILE A 297 -28.70 -29.05 5.99
N LEU A 298 -27.56 -29.74 5.84
CA LEU A 298 -27.50 -31.14 5.37
C LEU A 298 -28.19 -32.11 6.32
N LEU A 299 -28.03 -31.92 7.64
CA LEU A 299 -28.73 -32.74 8.64
C LEU A 299 -30.25 -32.45 8.66
N PHE A 300 -30.63 -31.16 8.45
CA PHE A 300 -32.03 -30.79 8.35
C PHE A 300 -32.68 -31.33 7.07
N VAL A 301 -32.00 -31.22 5.92
CA VAL A 301 -32.45 -31.77 4.64
C VAL A 301 -32.43 -33.31 4.65
N GLY A 302 -31.44 -33.93 5.26
CA GLY A 302 -31.37 -35.38 5.45
C GLY A 302 -32.50 -35.88 6.36
N GLY A 303 -32.80 -35.19 7.46
CA GLY A 303 -33.91 -35.54 8.36
C GLY A 303 -35.30 -35.35 7.72
N THR A 304 -35.48 -34.34 6.90
CA THR A 304 -36.72 -34.13 6.14
C THR A 304 -36.86 -35.11 4.98
N ALA A 305 -35.75 -35.50 4.33
CA ALA A 305 -35.75 -36.49 3.25
C ALA A 305 -36.13 -37.89 3.75
N THR A 306 -35.68 -38.32 4.94
CA THR A 306 -36.10 -39.57 5.56
C THR A 306 -37.57 -39.56 6.00
N TRP A 307 -38.10 -38.41 6.40
CA TRP A 307 -39.52 -38.24 6.71
C TRP A 307 -40.42 -38.22 5.46
N PHE A 308 -39.89 -37.71 4.31
CA PHE A 308 -40.60 -37.71 3.02
C PHE A 308 -40.53 -39.05 2.27
N LEU A 309 -39.50 -39.88 2.48
CA LEU A 309 -39.36 -41.22 1.85
C LEU A 309 -40.30 -42.27 2.41
N SER A 310 -41.00 -42.00 3.53
CA SER A 310 -41.98 -42.93 4.13
C SER A 310 -43.43 -42.76 3.66
N GLY A 311 -43.68 -41.98 2.62
CA GLY A 311 -44.97 -41.96 1.94
C GLY A 311 -45.40 -40.62 1.35
N ARG A 312 -45.09 -40.40 0.13
CA ARG A 312 -45.91 -39.77 -0.94
C ARG A 312 -45.03 -39.28 -2.08
N SER A 313 -45.36 -39.62 -3.28
CA SER A 313 -44.72 -39.13 -4.51
C SER A 313 -44.77 -37.62 -4.63
N PRO A 314 -43.64 -36.93 -4.84
CA PRO A 314 -43.65 -35.48 -5.03
C PRO A 314 -44.00 -35.14 -6.48
N SER A 315 -45.07 -34.38 -6.66
CA SER A 315 -45.23 -33.53 -7.82
C SER A 315 -44.12 -32.48 -7.83
N ARG A 316 -43.37 -32.41 -8.93
CA ARG A 316 -42.29 -31.46 -9.21
C ARG A 316 -42.77 -30.04 -8.96
N PRO A 317 -42.11 -29.24 -8.13
CA PRO A 317 -42.29 -27.80 -8.17
C PRO A 317 -41.51 -27.25 -9.36
N LYS A 318 -42.22 -26.84 -10.41
CA LYS A 318 -41.78 -25.83 -11.36
C LYS A 318 -41.79 -24.52 -10.59
N ASN A 319 -40.66 -23.85 -10.57
CA ASN A 319 -40.43 -22.41 -10.56
C ASN A 319 -39.18 -22.07 -9.72
N LEU A 320 -37.98 -22.27 -10.29
CA LEU A 320 -36.92 -21.30 -10.11
C LEU A 320 -37.45 -20.02 -10.81
N VAL A 321 -37.71 -19.00 -10.03
CA VAL A 321 -37.91 -17.64 -10.57
C VAL A 321 -36.55 -17.20 -11.10
N THR A 322 -36.30 -17.47 -12.35
CA THR A 322 -35.26 -16.81 -13.13
C THR A 322 -35.68 -15.34 -13.21
N ALA A 323 -34.94 -14.48 -12.49
CA ALA A 323 -35.12 -13.04 -12.64
C ALA A 323 -35.03 -12.71 -14.13
N THR A 324 -36.01 -11.97 -14.65
CA THR A 324 -35.97 -11.52 -16.05
C THR A 324 -34.68 -10.69 -16.25
N PRO A 325 -34.09 -10.68 -17.47
CA PRO A 325 -32.90 -9.90 -17.78
C PRO A 325 -32.96 -8.45 -17.28
N ASP A 326 -34.14 -7.82 -17.40
CA ASP A 326 -34.39 -6.46 -16.93
C ASP A 326 -34.32 -6.31 -15.39
N GLN A 327 -34.80 -7.31 -14.66
CA GLN A 327 -34.71 -7.31 -13.18
C GLN A 327 -33.28 -7.53 -12.71
N ALA A 328 -32.48 -8.31 -13.43
CA ALA A 328 -31.07 -8.52 -13.14
C ALA A 328 -30.28 -7.22 -13.38
N LEU A 329 -30.57 -6.51 -14.48
CA LEU A 329 -29.96 -5.23 -14.81
C LEU A 329 -30.35 -4.13 -13.82
N ALA A 330 -31.62 -4.06 -13.39
CA ALA A 330 -32.07 -3.09 -12.38
C ALA A 330 -31.35 -3.31 -11.05
N LYS A 331 -31.31 -4.55 -10.55
CA LYS A 331 -30.59 -4.91 -9.32
C LYS A 331 -29.08 -4.64 -9.40
N PHE A 332 -28.50 -4.80 -10.58
CA PHE A 332 -27.09 -4.47 -10.81
C PHE A 332 -26.87 -2.97 -10.72
N LYS A 333 -27.71 -2.14 -11.35
CA LYS A 333 -27.63 -0.68 -11.29
C LYS A 333 -27.78 -0.16 -9.86
N ASP A 334 -28.71 -0.68 -9.09
CA ASP A 334 -28.92 -0.33 -7.67
C ASP A 334 -27.74 -0.71 -6.77
N ALA A 335 -26.96 -1.73 -7.17
CA ALA A 335 -25.81 -2.20 -6.42
C ALA A 335 -24.50 -1.48 -6.77
N LEU A 336 -24.48 -0.61 -7.77
CA LEU A 336 -23.30 0.14 -8.18
C LEU A 336 -22.94 1.17 -7.09
N PRO A 337 -21.71 1.16 -6.58
CA PRO A 337 -21.30 2.13 -5.57
C PRO A 337 -21.13 3.51 -6.22
N PRO A 338 -21.66 4.58 -5.61
CA PRO A 338 -21.62 5.92 -6.20
C PRO A 338 -20.20 6.52 -6.22
N GLY A 339 -19.89 7.26 -7.27
CA GLY A 339 -18.76 8.18 -7.37
C GLY A 339 -17.37 7.55 -7.29
N ASP A 340 -16.40 8.35 -6.82
CA ASP A 340 -14.97 7.98 -6.80
C ASP A 340 -14.64 6.83 -5.84
N ILE A 341 -15.44 6.63 -4.79
CA ILE A 341 -15.28 5.49 -3.88
C ILE A 341 -15.49 4.17 -4.62
N GLY A 342 -16.42 4.15 -5.58
CA GLY A 342 -16.66 3.00 -6.45
C GLY A 342 -15.44 2.68 -7.31
N LYS A 343 -14.85 3.69 -7.94
CA LYS A 343 -13.64 3.56 -8.78
C LYS A 343 -12.46 3.03 -7.97
N LEU A 344 -12.17 3.63 -6.81
CA LEU A 344 -11.08 3.18 -5.91
C LEU A 344 -11.22 1.70 -5.53
N ARG A 345 -12.44 1.24 -5.25
CA ARG A 345 -12.70 -0.16 -4.91
C ARG A 345 -12.46 -1.10 -6.09
N VAL A 346 -12.94 -0.75 -7.26
CA VAL A 346 -12.80 -1.56 -8.49
C VAL A 346 -11.32 -1.69 -8.88
N TRP A 347 -10.57 -0.61 -8.84
CA TRP A 347 -9.13 -0.63 -9.14
C TRP A 347 -8.33 -1.36 -8.06
N GLY A 348 -8.68 -1.21 -6.80
CA GLY A 348 -8.07 -1.97 -5.71
C GLY A 348 -8.23 -3.49 -5.89
N GLU A 349 -9.40 -3.93 -6.36
CA GLU A 349 -9.66 -5.34 -6.67
C GLU A 349 -8.90 -5.83 -7.91
N LEU A 350 -8.75 -4.98 -8.94
CA LEU A 350 -7.93 -5.31 -10.12
C LEU A 350 -6.46 -5.48 -9.72
N LEU A 351 -5.89 -4.52 -8.99
CA LEU A 351 -4.50 -4.57 -8.52
C LEU A 351 -4.25 -5.77 -7.60
N ALA A 352 -5.19 -6.09 -6.71
CA ALA A 352 -5.08 -7.25 -5.83
C ALA A 352 -5.01 -8.58 -6.61
N ARG A 353 -5.69 -8.69 -7.76
CA ARG A 353 -5.62 -9.88 -8.63
C ARG A 353 -4.26 -10.01 -9.31
N TRP A 354 -3.62 -8.90 -9.63
CA TRP A 354 -2.27 -8.84 -10.16
C TRP A 354 -1.19 -8.96 -9.08
N GLN A 355 -1.61 -9.17 -7.82
CA GLN A 355 -0.72 -9.23 -6.64
C GLN A 355 0.15 -7.97 -6.51
N VAL A 356 -0.37 -6.85 -7.00
CA VAL A 356 0.27 -5.54 -6.85
C VAL A 356 0.08 -5.07 -5.43
N THR A 357 1.19 -4.77 -4.77
CA THR A 357 1.18 -4.31 -3.39
C THR A 357 1.07 -2.79 -3.32
N SER A 358 0.61 -2.28 -2.18
CA SER A 358 0.61 -0.84 -1.91
C SER A 358 2.02 -0.20 -1.90
N LYS A 359 3.08 -1.03 -1.91
CA LYS A 359 4.46 -0.60 -2.08
C LYS A 359 4.80 -0.29 -3.54
N GLU A 360 4.20 -1.01 -4.48
CA GLU A 360 4.43 -0.83 -5.92
C GLU A 360 3.65 0.38 -6.44
N THR A 361 2.36 0.50 -6.07
CA THR A 361 1.56 1.67 -6.43
C THR A 361 0.37 1.85 -5.48
N SER A 362 -0.14 3.08 -5.37
CA SER A 362 -1.44 3.34 -4.73
C SER A 362 -2.57 3.14 -5.73
N VAL A 363 -3.75 2.79 -5.24
CA VAL A 363 -4.96 2.68 -6.08
C VAL A 363 -5.26 4.01 -6.75
N THR A 364 -5.02 5.13 -6.07
CA THR A 364 -5.21 6.49 -6.60
C THR A 364 -4.34 6.78 -7.82
N ASN A 365 -3.07 6.31 -7.81
CA ASN A 365 -2.18 6.46 -8.96
C ASN A 365 -2.63 5.56 -10.13
N ALA A 366 -3.07 4.35 -9.84
CA ALA A 366 -3.49 3.39 -10.86
C ALA A 366 -4.76 3.82 -11.63
N ILE A 367 -5.67 4.55 -10.99
CA ILE A 367 -6.92 5.04 -11.61
C ILE A 367 -6.65 5.93 -12.84
N HIS A 368 -5.56 6.69 -12.84
CA HIS A 368 -5.19 7.55 -13.96
C HIS A 368 -4.80 6.76 -15.21
N CYS A 369 -4.45 5.47 -15.04
CA CYS A 369 -4.05 4.57 -16.13
C CYS A 369 -2.96 5.18 -17.03
N ASP A 370 -1.93 5.72 -16.41
CA ASP A 370 -0.75 6.18 -17.13
C ASP A 370 -0.04 4.98 -17.78
N ALA A 371 0.60 5.18 -18.91
CA ALA A 371 1.29 4.11 -19.66
C ALA A 371 2.26 3.30 -18.78
N THR A 372 2.86 3.94 -17.79
CA THR A 372 3.65 3.29 -16.73
C THR A 372 3.14 3.77 -15.38
N ILE A 373 2.44 2.91 -14.66
CA ILE A 373 1.96 3.20 -13.30
C ILE A 373 3.11 3.15 -12.30
N PHE A 374 4.02 2.18 -12.52
CA PHE A 374 5.16 1.86 -11.66
C PHE A 374 6.19 1.10 -12.51
N PRO A 375 7.51 1.16 -12.23
CA PRO A 375 8.49 0.32 -12.92
C PRO A 375 8.11 -1.16 -12.87
N GLY A 376 7.84 -1.76 -14.03
CA GLY A 376 7.35 -3.14 -14.16
C GLY A 376 5.83 -3.31 -14.13
N LEU A 377 5.05 -2.23 -14.04
CA LEU A 377 3.59 -2.26 -14.10
C LEU A 377 3.09 -1.17 -15.06
N ALA A 378 2.44 -1.60 -16.12
CA ALA A 378 1.86 -0.72 -17.13
C ALA A 378 0.33 -0.76 -17.11
N CYS A 379 -0.30 0.29 -17.63
CA CYS A 379 -1.72 0.34 -17.90
C CYS A 379 -1.98 0.63 -19.36
N VAL A 380 -3.04 0.05 -19.86
CA VAL A 380 -3.59 0.35 -21.18
C VAL A 380 -5.07 0.67 -21.06
N SER A 381 -5.50 1.71 -21.76
CA SER A 381 -6.91 2.04 -21.94
C SER A 381 -7.26 2.00 -23.41
N GLY A 382 -8.46 1.50 -23.72
CA GLY A 382 -8.91 1.38 -25.10
C GLY A 382 -10.41 1.24 -25.21
N ARG A 383 -10.86 1.01 -26.44
CA ARG A 383 -12.24 0.62 -26.74
C ARG A 383 -12.23 -0.68 -27.53
N GLY A 384 -13.10 -1.61 -27.13
CA GLY A 384 -13.20 -2.91 -27.78
C GLY A 384 -14.56 -3.55 -27.62
N SER A 385 -14.74 -4.72 -28.23
CA SER A 385 -15.91 -5.56 -28.04
C SER A 385 -15.67 -6.60 -26.94
N LEU A 386 -16.73 -7.18 -26.38
CA LEU A 386 -16.61 -8.27 -25.40
C LEU A 386 -15.81 -9.46 -25.96
N ASP A 387 -15.91 -9.75 -27.26
CA ASP A 387 -15.16 -10.81 -27.90
C ASP A 387 -13.66 -10.49 -27.98
N GLN A 388 -13.32 -9.22 -28.18
CA GLN A 388 -11.93 -8.77 -28.11
C GLN A 388 -11.38 -8.88 -26.69
N LEU A 389 -12.13 -8.42 -25.69
CA LEU A 389 -11.74 -8.52 -24.28
C LEU A 389 -11.56 -9.98 -23.84
N ARG A 390 -12.40 -10.89 -24.32
CA ARG A 390 -12.27 -12.34 -24.10
C ARG A 390 -10.95 -12.89 -24.64
N ARG A 391 -10.44 -12.38 -25.79
CA ARG A 391 -9.18 -12.83 -26.38
C ARG A 391 -7.98 -12.45 -25.52
N PHE A 392 -8.03 -11.32 -24.82
CA PHE A 392 -6.98 -10.94 -23.88
C PHE A 392 -6.96 -11.84 -22.64
N ASP A 393 -8.05 -12.50 -22.30
CA ASP A 393 -8.14 -13.44 -21.16
C ASP A 393 -7.64 -12.86 -19.83
N ARG A 394 -7.81 -11.56 -19.61
CA ARG A 394 -7.37 -10.83 -18.41
C ARG A 394 -8.53 -10.07 -17.76
N PRO A 395 -8.58 -9.97 -16.40
CA PRO A 395 -9.54 -9.10 -15.73
C PRO A 395 -9.29 -7.63 -16.09
N MET A 396 -10.37 -6.88 -16.33
CA MET A 396 -10.31 -5.48 -16.77
C MET A 396 -11.35 -4.64 -16.07
N VAL A 397 -11.06 -3.36 -15.89
CA VAL A 397 -12.02 -2.35 -15.49
C VAL A 397 -12.77 -1.88 -16.73
N LEU A 398 -14.09 -1.94 -16.68
CA LEU A 398 -14.99 -1.45 -17.74
C LEU A 398 -15.67 -0.18 -17.25
N GLU A 399 -15.72 0.85 -18.10
CA GLU A 399 -16.41 2.10 -17.82
C GLU A 399 -17.79 2.10 -18.45
N LEU A 400 -18.81 2.22 -17.62
CA LEU A 400 -20.18 2.29 -18.06
C LEU A 400 -20.45 3.64 -18.74
N ASP A 401 -21.52 3.73 -19.53
CA ASP A 401 -21.88 4.94 -20.28
C ASP A 401 -22.27 6.13 -19.37
N GLU A 402 -22.41 7.32 -19.96
CA GLU A 402 -22.77 8.55 -19.26
C GLU A 402 -24.13 8.47 -18.56
N ALA A 403 -25.09 7.72 -19.12
CA ALA A 403 -26.42 7.52 -18.53
C ALA A 403 -26.32 6.75 -17.19
N ASN A 404 -25.23 6.00 -16.99
CA ASN A 404 -24.92 5.31 -15.75
C ASN A 404 -23.79 6.02 -14.95
N GLY A 405 -23.55 7.32 -15.18
CA GLY A 405 -22.64 8.17 -14.42
C GLY A 405 -21.16 7.84 -14.60
N ASN A 406 -20.75 7.28 -15.74
CA ASN A 406 -19.36 6.87 -16.02
C ASN A 406 -18.77 5.99 -14.88
N GLN A 407 -19.60 5.15 -14.28
CA GLN A 407 -19.20 4.25 -13.21
C GLN A 407 -18.31 3.14 -13.77
N GLN A 408 -17.41 2.62 -12.93
CA GLN A 408 -16.49 1.58 -13.31
C GLN A 408 -16.83 0.26 -12.62
N VAL A 409 -16.67 -0.85 -13.34
CA VAL A 409 -16.94 -2.21 -12.85
C VAL A 409 -15.79 -3.13 -13.23
N LEU A 410 -15.50 -4.13 -12.42
CA LEU A 410 -14.45 -5.11 -12.71
C LEU A 410 -15.05 -6.32 -13.44
N MET A 411 -14.67 -6.49 -14.69
CA MET A 411 -14.97 -7.67 -15.47
C MET A 411 -13.97 -8.78 -15.11
N VAL A 412 -14.50 -9.95 -14.77
CA VAL A 412 -13.71 -11.12 -14.38
C VAL A 412 -14.01 -12.37 -15.18
N GLY A 413 -14.95 -12.30 -16.13
CA GLY A 413 -15.26 -13.41 -17.01
C GLY A 413 -16.17 -12.98 -18.15
N VAL A 414 -16.00 -13.57 -19.33
CA VAL A 414 -16.83 -13.39 -20.53
C VAL A 414 -17.10 -14.75 -21.14
N GLY A 415 -18.38 -15.12 -21.20
CA GLY A 415 -18.88 -16.31 -21.88
C GLY A 415 -19.52 -15.97 -23.22
N ASP A 416 -20.18 -16.95 -23.82
CA ASP A 416 -20.91 -16.78 -25.08
C ASP A 416 -22.23 -16.01 -24.87
N GLU A 417 -22.87 -16.18 -23.71
CA GLU A 417 -24.18 -15.60 -23.38
C GLU A 417 -24.12 -14.54 -22.29
N ALA A 418 -23.10 -14.57 -21.42
CA ALA A 418 -23.04 -13.73 -20.24
C ALA A 418 -21.65 -13.11 -19.99
N VAL A 419 -21.68 -12.02 -19.22
CA VAL A 419 -20.49 -11.34 -18.66
C VAL A 419 -20.54 -11.47 -17.15
N ARG A 420 -19.45 -11.89 -16.54
CA ARG A 420 -19.31 -11.97 -15.08
C ARG A 420 -18.54 -10.78 -14.56
N LEU A 421 -19.20 -10.00 -13.72
CA LEU A 421 -18.68 -8.80 -13.09
C LEU A 421 -18.42 -9.05 -11.61
N TYR A 422 -17.46 -8.35 -11.04
CA TYR A 422 -17.19 -8.36 -9.60
C TYR A 422 -17.55 -7.01 -8.99
N LEU A 423 -18.48 -7.03 -8.03
CA LEU A 423 -19.04 -5.82 -7.44
C LEU A 423 -19.18 -6.00 -5.92
N GLY A 424 -18.41 -5.21 -5.15
CA GLY A 424 -18.57 -5.15 -3.70
C GLY A 424 -18.40 -6.49 -2.94
N GLY A 425 -17.56 -7.40 -3.44
CA GLY A 425 -17.34 -8.71 -2.82
C GLY A 425 -18.22 -9.83 -3.40
N LYS A 426 -19.04 -9.55 -4.42
CA LYS A 426 -19.94 -10.52 -5.05
C LYS A 426 -19.71 -10.59 -6.56
N TYR A 427 -19.97 -11.77 -7.12
CA TYR A 427 -20.03 -11.94 -8.57
C TYR A 427 -21.48 -11.73 -9.04
N VAL A 428 -21.62 -10.96 -10.11
CA VAL A 428 -22.90 -10.70 -10.77
C VAL A 428 -22.74 -11.11 -12.22
N GLU A 429 -23.70 -11.85 -12.76
CA GLU A 429 -23.76 -12.22 -14.18
C GLU A 429 -24.89 -11.45 -14.84
N LEU A 430 -24.54 -10.82 -15.95
CA LEU A 430 -25.50 -10.17 -16.84
C LEU A 430 -25.40 -10.81 -18.22
N THR A 431 -26.52 -10.91 -18.93
CA THR A 431 -26.47 -11.32 -20.34
C THR A 431 -25.66 -10.30 -21.14
N ARG A 432 -24.97 -10.75 -22.18
CA ARG A 432 -24.18 -9.86 -23.05
C ARG A 432 -25.03 -8.76 -23.65
N ASP A 433 -26.27 -9.09 -24.00
CA ASP A 433 -27.26 -8.13 -24.54
C ASP A 433 -27.56 -7.03 -23.50
N ALA A 434 -27.99 -7.39 -22.30
CA ALA A 434 -28.25 -6.41 -21.23
C ALA A 434 -27.02 -5.56 -20.88
N PHE A 435 -25.82 -6.15 -20.88
CA PHE A 435 -24.58 -5.43 -20.60
C PHE A 435 -24.19 -4.47 -21.74
N SER A 436 -24.43 -4.83 -23.00
CA SER A 436 -24.15 -4.00 -24.16
C SER A 436 -24.93 -2.68 -24.17
N HIS A 437 -26.08 -2.61 -23.50
CA HIS A 437 -26.90 -1.40 -23.38
C HIS A 437 -26.38 -0.40 -22.33
N ILE A 438 -25.41 -0.78 -21.50
CA ILE A 438 -24.88 0.07 -20.43
C ILE A 438 -23.37 0.29 -20.53
N TRP A 439 -22.70 -0.35 -21.48
CA TRP A 439 -21.24 -0.27 -21.68
C TRP A 439 -20.89 0.22 -23.09
N ASN A 440 -20.09 1.27 -23.16
CA ASN A 440 -19.73 1.95 -24.41
C ASN A 440 -18.45 1.40 -25.08
N GLY A 441 -17.98 0.24 -24.63
CA GLY A 441 -16.75 -0.39 -25.15
C GLY A 441 -15.47 0.04 -24.45
N ARG A 442 -15.48 1.06 -23.57
CA ARG A 442 -14.26 1.54 -22.91
C ARG A 442 -13.79 0.58 -21.83
N PHE A 443 -12.48 0.27 -21.84
CA PHE A 443 -11.84 -0.60 -20.85
C PHE A 443 -10.50 -0.05 -20.40
N TYR A 444 -10.05 -0.54 -19.24
CA TYR A 444 -8.73 -0.31 -18.67
C TYR A 444 -8.16 -1.64 -18.20
N ALA A 445 -6.90 -1.91 -18.54
CA ALA A 445 -6.21 -3.13 -18.13
C ALA A 445 -4.82 -2.82 -17.60
N VAL A 446 -4.40 -3.59 -16.61
CA VAL A 446 -3.07 -3.50 -16.02
C VAL A 446 -2.32 -4.78 -16.37
N PHE A 447 -1.02 -4.67 -16.63
CA PHE A 447 -0.16 -5.80 -16.94
C PHE A 447 1.27 -5.55 -16.47
N ARG A 448 2.01 -6.63 -16.22
CA ARG A 448 3.44 -6.54 -15.88
C ARG A 448 4.27 -6.49 -17.17
N ILE A 449 5.30 -5.68 -17.13
CA ILE A 449 6.26 -5.54 -18.24
C ILE A 449 7.65 -5.27 -17.65
N ASP A 450 8.70 -5.74 -18.32
CA ASP A 450 10.08 -5.42 -17.94
C ASP A 450 10.31 -3.91 -18.05
N PRO A 451 10.77 -3.23 -16.99
CA PRO A 451 11.00 -1.79 -16.98
C PRO A 451 12.00 -1.30 -18.03
N THR A 452 12.82 -2.19 -18.56
CA THR A 452 13.82 -1.86 -19.60
C THR A 452 13.25 -1.83 -21.01
N VAL A 453 11.99 -2.29 -21.19
CA VAL A 453 11.31 -2.29 -22.49
C VAL A 453 10.83 -0.87 -22.80
N PRO A 454 11.23 -0.28 -23.95
CA PRO A 454 10.74 1.02 -24.38
C PRO A 454 9.22 1.01 -24.57
N ALA A 455 8.59 2.14 -24.35
CA ALA A 455 7.13 2.29 -24.53
C ALA A 455 6.65 2.03 -25.98
N LYS A 456 7.56 2.03 -26.93
CA LYS A 456 7.28 1.75 -28.33
C LYS A 456 8.47 1.05 -28.98
N LEU A 457 8.19 0.00 -29.78
CA LEU A 457 9.18 -0.67 -30.64
C LEU A 457 8.63 -0.76 -32.06
N SER A 458 9.50 -0.56 -33.02
CA SER A 458 9.18 -0.56 -34.46
C SER A 458 10.32 -1.10 -35.28
N ARG A 459 10.07 -1.32 -36.56
CA ARG A 459 11.10 -1.80 -37.50
C ARG A 459 12.32 -0.87 -37.53
N GLY A 460 13.50 -1.46 -37.41
CA GLY A 460 14.79 -0.78 -37.31
C GLY A 460 15.35 -0.70 -35.89
N ASP A 461 14.52 -0.91 -34.87
CA ASP A 461 14.98 -0.95 -33.49
C ASP A 461 15.81 -2.20 -33.18
N SER A 462 16.68 -2.12 -32.18
CA SER A 462 17.56 -3.20 -31.74
C SER A 462 17.81 -3.12 -30.24
N GLY A 463 18.42 -4.15 -29.66
CA GLY A 463 18.81 -4.19 -28.25
C GLY A 463 17.82 -4.92 -27.37
N GLN A 464 17.86 -4.60 -26.05
CA GLN A 464 17.16 -5.37 -25.02
C GLN A 464 15.64 -5.41 -25.19
N GLY A 465 15.00 -4.31 -25.61
CA GLY A 465 13.57 -4.27 -25.88
C GLY A 465 13.16 -5.22 -27.02
N VAL A 466 13.98 -5.34 -28.07
CA VAL A 466 13.70 -6.28 -29.18
C VAL A 466 13.96 -7.71 -28.74
N SER A 467 14.95 -7.96 -27.90
CA SER A 467 15.19 -9.30 -27.31
C SER A 467 14.00 -9.74 -26.45
N TRP A 468 13.47 -8.84 -25.64
CA TRP A 468 12.24 -9.06 -24.88
C TRP A 468 11.06 -9.39 -25.83
N LEU A 469 10.84 -8.59 -26.86
CA LEU A 469 9.78 -8.82 -27.83
C LEU A 469 9.88 -10.22 -28.47
N LEU A 470 11.08 -10.62 -28.89
CA LEU A 470 11.31 -11.91 -29.53
C LEU A 470 11.01 -13.10 -28.61
N SER A 471 11.26 -12.97 -27.30
CA SER A 471 10.96 -14.00 -26.31
C SER A 471 9.45 -14.14 -26.04
N HIS A 472 8.66 -13.09 -26.29
CA HIS A 472 7.20 -13.08 -26.04
C HIS A 472 6.36 -13.30 -27.30
N LEU A 473 6.97 -13.21 -28.48
CA LEU A 473 6.28 -13.54 -29.72
C LEU A 473 6.10 -15.06 -29.88
N PRO A 474 4.93 -15.53 -30.32
CA PRO A 474 4.72 -16.95 -30.63
C PRO A 474 5.83 -17.51 -31.54
N PRO A 475 6.28 -18.75 -31.35
CA PRO A 475 7.33 -19.36 -32.16
C PRO A 475 6.93 -19.34 -33.64
N GLY A 476 7.81 -18.79 -34.49
CA GLY A 476 7.57 -18.68 -35.93
C GLY A 476 8.89 -18.41 -36.64
N GLY A 477 9.37 -19.37 -37.46
CA GLY A 477 10.56 -19.23 -38.25
C GLY A 477 11.87 -19.59 -37.53
N SER A 478 12.98 -19.68 -38.27
CA SER A 478 14.30 -20.07 -37.76
C SER A 478 14.73 -19.25 -36.55
N PRO A 479 15.38 -19.86 -35.55
CA PRO A 479 15.86 -19.16 -34.38
C PRO A 479 16.90 -18.12 -34.78
N SER A 480 16.54 -16.85 -34.75
CA SER A 480 17.52 -15.74 -34.80
C SER A 480 18.29 -15.79 -33.48
N SER A 481 19.58 -16.06 -33.55
CA SER A 481 20.49 -16.08 -32.41
C SER A 481 20.37 -14.75 -31.62
N ALA A 482 20.28 -14.84 -30.30
CA ALA A 482 20.05 -13.73 -29.38
C ALA A 482 21.15 -12.64 -29.34
N VAL A 483 22.20 -12.78 -30.12
CA VAL A 483 23.28 -11.79 -30.24
C VAL A 483 22.99 -10.91 -31.46
N GLY A 484 22.55 -9.64 -31.18
CA GLY A 484 22.23 -8.69 -32.24
C GLY A 484 20.76 -8.69 -32.67
N ALA A 485 19.82 -8.95 -31.74
CA ALA A 485 18.38 -8.91 -32.00
C ALA A 485 17.98 -7.57 -32.66
N SER A 486 17.43 -7.60 -33.86
CA SER A 486 16.93 -6.45 -34.59
C SER A 486 15.46 -6.66 -34.97
N PHE A 487 14.67 -5.61 -34.92
CA PHE A 487 13.29 -5.61 -35.35
C PHE A 487 13.24 -5.48 -36.88
N ASP A 488 13.36 -6.60 -37.54
CA ASP A 488 13.33 -6.70 -39.01
C ASP A 488 11.91 -6.88 -39.55
N ARG A 489 11.80 -7.07 -40.88
CA ARG A 489 10.51 -7.29 -41.55
C ARG A 489 9.81 -8.59 -41.11
N ALA A 490 10.58 -9.61 -40.74
CA ALA A 490 10.01 -10.88 -40.29
C ALA A 490 9.40 -10.73 -38.90
N VAL A 491 10.07 -10.00 -37.98
CA VAL A 491 9.55 -9.64 -36.65
C VAL A 491 8.31 -8.77 -36.82
N GLU A 492 8.32 -7.76 -37.70
CA GLU A 492 7.14 -6.91 -37.96
C GLU A 492 5.93 -7.75 -38.41
N SER A 493 6.13 -8.72 -39.31
CA SER A 493 5.05 -9.61 -39.76
C SER A 493 4.47 -10.45 -38.60
N ARG A 494 5.32 -10.95 -37.69
CA ARG A 494 4.87 -11.69 -36.49
C ARG A 494 4.09 -10.80 -35.54
N VAL A 495 4.53 -9.56 -35.35
CA VAL A 495 3.81 -8.55 -34.56
C VAL A 495 2.42 -8.31 -35.14
N ARG A 496 2.30 -8.10 -36.48
CA ARG A 496 1.00 -7.94 -37.15
C ARG A 496 0.09 -9.14 -36.94
N SER A 497 0.62 -10.35 -37.00
CA SER A 497 -0.18 -11.57 -36.75
C SER A 497 -0.70 -11.64 -35.31
N VAL A 498 0.06 -11.18 -34.32
CA VAL A 498 -0.41 -11.05 -32.94
C VAL A 498 -1.50 -9.99 -32.85
N GLN A 499 -1.28 -8.83 -33.45
CA GLN A 499 -2.26 -7.74 -33.48
C GLN A 499 -3.60 -8.17 -34.08
N GLU A 500 -3.58 -8.87 -35.23
CA GLU A 500 -4.76 -9.45 -35.86
C GLU A 500 -5.47 -10.47 -34.96
N ARG A 501 -4.71 -11.37 -34.33
CA ARG A 501 -5.26 -12.36 -33.41
C ARG A 501 -6.04 -11.72 -32.25
N PHE A 502 -5.52 -10.62 -31.69
CA PHE A 502 -6.17 -9.91 -30.59
C PHE A 502 -7.18 -8.84 -31.04
N GLY A 503 -7.30 -8.61 -32.34
CA GLY A 503 -8.26 -7.63 -32.92
C GLY A 503 -7.88 -6.19 -32.60
N ILE A 504 -6.59 -5.90 -32.48
CA ILE A 504 -6.02 -4.54 -32.36
C ILE A 504 -5.48 -4.08 -33.71
N ALA A 505 -5.15 -2.80 -33.85
CA ALA A 505 -4.64 -2.24 -35.10
C ALA A 505 -3.35 -2.98 -35.54
N ALA A 506 -3.39 -3.63 -36.72
CA ALA A 506 -2.27 -4.42 -37.24
C ALA A 506 -1.27 -3.52 -37.99
N ASP A 507 -0.71 -2.54 -37.30
CA ASP A 507 0.24 -1.56 -37.84
C ASP A 507 1.70 -2.04 -37.83
N GLY A 508 1.98 -3.16 -37.14
CA GLY A 508 3.31 -3.74 -36.99
C GLY A 508 4.18 -2.99 -35.95
N VAL A 509 3.61 -2.08 -35.19
CA VAL A 509 4.28 -1.32 -34.14
C VAL A 509 3.90 -1.90 -32.77
N VAL A 510 4.88 -2.14 -31.91
CA VAL A 510 4.64 -2.63 -30.55
C VAL A 510 4.44 -1.43 -29.65
N GLY A 511 3.18 -1.06 -29.43
CA GLY A 511 2.75 -0.06 -28.45
C GLY A 511 2.09 -0.71 -27.23
N PRO A 512 1.51 0.06 -26.31
CA PRO A 512 0.90 -0.45 -25.06
C PRO A 512 -0.14 -1.55 -25.26
N GLU A 513 -1.03 -1.44 -26.26
CA GLU A 513 -2.02 -2.48 -26.56
C GLU A 513 -1.37 -3.78 -27.05
N THR A 514 -0.32 -3.67 -27.89
CA THR A 514 0.43 -4.83 -28.37
C THR A 514 1.22 -5.49 -27.23
N MET A 515 1.81 -4.71 -26.33
CA MET A 515 2.49 -5.21 -25.13
C MET A 515 1.51 -5.94 -24.22
N PHE A 516 0.32 -5.38 -24.01
CA PHE A 516 -0.74 -6.05 -23.27
C PHE A 516 -1.18 -7.36 -23.93
N ALA A 517 -1.34 -7.37 -25.25
CA ALA A 517 -1.67 -8.58 -26.00
C ALA A 517 -0.58 -9.67 -25.84
N LEU A 518 0.70 -9.29 -25.87
CA LEU A 518 1.82 -10.19 -25.64
C LEU A 518 1.83 -10.74 -24.21
N SER A 519 1.61 -9.89 -23.20
CA SER A 519 1.51 -10.33 -21.79
C SER A 519 0.35 -11.30 -21.57
N SER A 520 -0.69 -11.24 -22.40
CA SER A 520 -1.85 -12.14 -22.33
C SER A 520 -1.55 -13.55 -22.85
N LEU A 521 -0.44 -13.74 -23.56
CA LEU A 521 0.04 -15.05 -23.99
C LEU A 521 0.80 -15.80 -22.90
N GLU A 522 1.19 -15.10 -21.83
CA GLU A 522 1.88 -15.69 -20.70
C GLU A 522 0.90 -16.40 -19.77
N THR A 523 1.38 -17.48 -19.15
CA THR A 523 0.61 -18.24 -18.15
C THR A 523 0.58 -17.56 -16.77
N GLU A 524 1.45 -16.57 -16.55
CA GLU A 524 1.52 -15.81 -15.31
C GLU A 524 0.46 -14.70 -15.27
N GLY A 525 0.01 -14.37 -14.06
CA GLY A 525 -0.99 -13.35 -13.82
C GLY A 525 -2.43 -13.88 -13.77
N PRO A 526 -3.41 -13.00 -13.50
CA PRO A 526 -4.81 -13.36 -13.39
C PRO A 526 -5.44 -13.59 -14.77
N HIS A 527 -6.22 -14.66 -14.90
CA HIS A 527 -7.03 -14.97 -16.08
C HIS A 527 -8.51 -14.74 -15.83
N LEU A 528 -9.30 -14.63 -16.90
CA LEU A 528 -10.75 -14.61 -16.80
C LEU A 528 -11.29 -15.92 -16.24
N ALA A 529 -12.37 -15.85 -15.47
CA ALA A 529 -13.02 -17.02 -14.91
C ALA A 529 -13.56 -17.91 -16.04
N ARG A 530 -13.25 -19.20 -15.99
CA ARG A 530 -13.80 -20.21 -16.89
C ARG A 530 -15.20 -20.59 -16.44
N GLY A 531 -16.03 -21.09 -17.36
CA GLY A 531 -17.40 -21.54 -17.07
C GLY A 531 -18.39 -20.40 -16.83
N VAL A 532 -18.22 -19.27 -17.50
CA VAL A 532 -19.24 -18.23 -17.66
C VAL A 532 -20.11 -18.67 -18.84
N PRO A 533 -21.47 -18.71 -18.68
CA PRO A 533 -22.39 -19.11 -19.73
C PRO A 533 -22.24 -18.31 -21.02
#